data_ebdfe3e52b0ef08cce8e1934d2825b32
#
_entry.id   ebdfe3e52b0ef08cce8e1934d2825b32
#
_cell.length_a   1.000
_cell.length_b   1.000
_cell.length_c   1.000
_cell.angle_alpha   90.00
_cell.angle_beta   90.00
_cell.angle_gamma   90.00
#
_symmetry.space_group_name_H-M   'P 1'
#
loop_
_entity.id
_entity.type
_entity.pdbx_description
1 polymer ?
#
loop_
_entity_poly.entity_id
_entity_poly.type
_entity_poly.pdbx_seq_one_letter_code
_entity_poly.pdbx_strand_id
1 'polypeptide(L)'
;MRNNIVHPGADELVYEIREIVETGNKIERTGLPVIWENIGDPVAKGEQVPQWIKGIVADLAKNDNSSYGYSPTSGLLETRQYIARERNLEGGAQITPDDILFFNGLGDAISTVYNHLNPKSRVIGPNPAYSTHSSAEAGHAGKHHITYRLDPDNSWYPDLNDMREKIKKNRDISAILLVNPDNPTGMVYSREVIKKVVDI
;
A
#
# COMPACT_ATOMS: atom_id res chain seq x y z
N MET A 1 -33.95 -18.56 -1.70
CA MET A 1 -32.84 -17.68 -2.02
C MET A 1 -31.55 -18.45 -1.87
N ARG A 2 -30.59 -18.28 -2.77
CA ARG A 2 -29.23 -18.84 -2.57
C ARG A 2 -28.52 -18.03 -1.49
N ASN A 3 -28.10 -18.70 -0.42
CA ASN A 3 -27.33 -18.09 0.68
C ASN A 3 -25.83 -18.22 0.35
N ASN A 4 -24.98 -17.42 0.97
CA ASN A 4 -23.51 -17.42 0.83
C ASN A 4 -22.99 -16.97 -0.55
N ILE A 5 -23.54 -15.88 -1.09
CA ILE A 5 -23.05 -15.27 -2.33
C ILE A 5 -21.84 -14.35 -2.04
N VAL A 6 -21.78 -13.80 -0.83
CA VAL A 6 -20.75 -12.84 -0.42
C VAL A 6 -19.58 -13.58 0.23
N HIS A 7 -18.37 -13.18 -0.07
CA HIS A 7 -17.16 -13.73 0.56
C HIS A 7 -17.19 -13.50 2.08
N PRO A 8 -16.82 -14.47 2.93
CA PRO A 8 -16.85 -14.34 4.39
C PRO A 8 -16.08 -13.13 4.94
N GLY A 9 -15.03 -12.68 4.23
CA GLY A 9 -14.25 -11.50 4.61
C GLY A 9 -14.84 -10.17 4.15
N ALA A 10 -16.01 -10.14 3.50
CA ALA A 10 -16.57 -8.88 3.03
C ALA A 10 -16.96 -7.94 4.16
N ASP A 11 -17.38 -8.49 5.30
CA ASP A 11 -17.73 -7.71 6.49
C ASP A 11 -16.49 -7.10 7.20
N GLU A 12 -15.30 -7.63 6.89
CA GLU A 12 -14.02 -7.12 7.40
C GLU A 12 -13.44 -5.97 6.55
N LEU A 13 -14.08 -5.66 5.41
CA LEU A 13 -13.67 -4.58 4.51
C LEU A 13 -14.11 -3.21 5.08
N VAL A 14 -13.51 -2.82 6.19
CA VAL A 14 -13.76 -1.52 6.83
C VAL A 14 -12.76 -0.50 6.29
N TYR A 15 -13.25 0.65 5.89
CA TYR A 15 -12.43 1.78 5.48
C TYR A 15 -12.54 2.90 6.51
N GLU A 16 -11.76 2.79 7.58
CA GLU A 16 -11.80 3.66 8.77
C GLU A 16 -11.70 5.16 8.44
N ILE A 17 -10.95 5.52 7.39
CA ILE A 17 -10.80 6.92 6.97
C ILE A 17 -12.15 7.54 6.58
N ARG A 18 -13.08 6.77 5.99
CA ARG A 18 -14.41 7.28 5.64
C ARG A 18 -15.23 7.63 6.86
N GLU A 19 -15.18 6.81 7.91
CA GLU A 19 -15.88 7.07 9.16
C GLU A 19 -15.35 8.32 9.86
N ILE A 20 -14.02 8.52 9.83
CA ILE A 20 -13.36 9.72 10.33
C ILE A 20 -13.85 10.96 9.56
N VAL A 21 -13.88 10.89 8.22
CA VAL A 21 -14.35 11.99 7.37
C VAL A 21 -15.81 12.32 7.65
N GLU A 22 -16.68 11.31 7.78
CA GLU A 22 -18.09 11.54 8.13
C GLU A 22 -18.26 12.22 9.49
N THR A 23 -17.46 11.79 10.47
CA THR A 23 -17.46 12.40 11.81
C THR A 23 -16.96 13.84 11.76
N GLY A 24 -15.86 14.11 11.05
CA GLY A 24 -15.34 15.47 10.84
C GLY A 24 -16.37 16.38 10.17
N ASN A 25 -17.02 15.92 9.13
CA ASN A 25 -18.08 16.66 8.45
C ASN A 25 -19.29 16.96 9.37
N LYS A 26 -19.64 16.06 10.29
CA LYS A 26 -20.68 16.32 11.30
C LYS A 26 -20.26 17.42 12.26
N ILE A 27 -19.00 17.41 12.68
CA ILE A 27 -18.45 18.46 13.57
C ILE A 27 -18.45 19.83 12.87
N GLU A 28 -17.99 19.92 11.62
CA GLU A 28 -18.01 21.17 10.84
C GLU A 28 -19.43 21.76 10.72
N ARG A 29 -20.45 20.91 10.53
CA ARG A 29 -21.83 21.37 10.47
C ARG A 29 -22.33 22.00 11.79
N THR A 30 -21.66 21.78 12.90
CA THR A 30 -21.95 22.45 14.17
C THR A 30 -21.32 23.85 14.27
N GLY A 31 -20.53 24.25 13.26
CA GLY A 31 -19.80 25.54 13.25
C GLY A 31 -18.42 25.47 13.92
N LEU A 32 -17.97 24.30 14.36
CA LEU A 32 -16.63 24.11 14.88
C LEU A 32 -15.63 23.88 13.73
N PRO A 33 -14.46 24.55 13.74
CA PRO A 33 -13.45 24.33 12.71
C PRO A 33 -12.80 22.95 12.85
N VAL A 34 -12.59 22.26 11.74
CA VAL A 34 -11.85 21.00 11.65
C VAL A 34 -10.60 21.20 10.81
N ILE A 35 -9.45 20.75 11.32
CA ILE A 35 -8.20 20.73 10.56
C ILE A 35 -8.07 19.34 9.91
N TRP A 36 -8.12 19.32 8.58
CA TRP A 36 -8.07 18.08 7.79
C TRP A 36 -6.63 17.69 7.46
N GLU A 37 -6.10 16.71 8.20
CA GLU A 37 -4.74 16.16 8.00
C GLU A 37 -4.76 14.65 7.60
N ASN A 38 -5.94 14.11 7.33
CA ASN A 38 -6.17 12.69 7.09
C ASN A 38 -5.85 12.23 5.66
N ILE A 39 -5.72 13.14 4.69
CA ILE A 39 -5.41 12.82 3.28
C ILE A 39 -4.22 13.65 2.82
N GLY A 40 -3.17 12.96 2.35
CA GLY A 40 -2.01 13.57 1.74
C GLY A 40 -2.22 13.81 0.24
N ASP A 41 -3.11 14.75 -0.12
CA ASP A 41 -3.29 15.20 -1.50
C ASP A 41 -2.57 16.54 -1.69
N PRO A 42 -1.38 16.54 -2.34
CA PRO A 42 -0.63 17.77 -2.56
C PRO A 42 -1.42 18.83 -3.35
N VAL A 43 -2.21 18.41 -4.32
CA VAL A 43 -2.99 19.33 -5.16
C VAL A 43 -4.10 19.99 -4.34
N ALA A 44 -4.80 19.22 -3.51
CA ALA A 44 -5.80 19.78 -2.59
C ALA A 44 -5.19 20.70 -1.51
N LYS A 45 -3.90 20.52 -1.20
CA LYS A 45 -3.14 21.39 -0.28
C LYS A 45 -2.50 22.60 -0.96
N GLY A 46 -2.79 22.84 -2.24
CA GLY A 46 -2.32 24.01 -3.00
C GLY A 46 -1.06 23.82 -3.82
N GLU A 47 -0.46 22.64 -3.79
CA GLU A 47 0.69 22.30 -4.65
C GLU A 47 0.26 22.18 -6.11
N GLN A 48 1.18 22.49 -7.01
CA GLN A 48 0.91 22.43 -8.45
C GLN A 48 1.73 21.35 -9.13
N VAL A 49 1.08 20.62 -10.02
CA VAL A 49 1.82 19.73 -10.94
C VAL A 49 2.73 20.59 -11.82
N PRO A 50 4.05 20.28 -11.89
CA PRO A 50 5.00 21.03 -12.71
C PRO A 50 4.55 21.18 -14.16
N GLN A 51 4.76 22.36 -14.75
CA GLN A 51 4.28 22.65 -16.11
C GLN A 51 4.92 21.74 -17.18
N TRP A 52 6.16 21.31 -16.96
CA TRP A 52 6.80 20.38 -17.89
C TRP A 52 6.12 19.01 -17.94
N ILE A 53 5.61 18.50 -16.80
CA ILE A 53 4.84 17.24 -16.76
C ILE A 53 3.54 17.42 -17.54
N LYS A 54 2.81 18.53 -17.30
CA LYS A 54 1.59 18.86 -18.05
C LYS A 54 1.85 18.96 -19.54
N GLY A 55 2.99 19.56 -19.92
CA GLY A 55 3.43 19.69 -21.30
C GLY A 55 3.65 18.32 -21.97
N ILE A 56 4.36 17.40 -21.32
CA ILE A 56 4.57 16.03 -21.83
C ILE A 56 3.23 15.31 -22.03
N VAL A 57 2.33 15.34 -21.01
CA VAL A 57 1.02 14.69 -21.10
C VAL A 57 0.18 15.28 -22.26
N ALA A 58 0.16 16.60 -22.40
CA ALA A 58 -0.57 17.27 -23.46
C ALA A 58 0.00 16.96 -24.85
N ASP A 59 1.33 16.88 -24.99
CA ASP A 59 2.01 16.55 -26.24
C ASP A 59 1.71 15.11 -26.67
N LEU A 60 1.86 14.14 -25.75
CA LEU A 60 1.50 12.75 -26.01
C LEU A 60 0.04 12.59 -26.39
N ALA A 61 -0.87 13.22 -25.65
CA ALA A 61 -2.30 13.15 -25.94
C ALA A 61 -2.67 13.75 -27.29
N LYS A 62 -1.93 14.76 -27.77
CA LYS A 62 -2.22 15.43 -29.04
C LYS A 62 -1.54 14.76 -30.24
N ASN A 63 -0.33 14.28 -30.07
CA ASN A 63 0.56 13.95 -31.18
C ASN A 63 0.90 12.47 -31.28
N ASP A 64 0.68 11.69 -30.21
CA ASP A 64 0.96 10.25 -30.20
C ASP A 64 -0.31 9.41 -30.14
N ASN A 65 -0.73 8.89 -31.30
CA ASN A 65 -1.89 8.00 -31.42
C ASN A 65 -1.71 6.69 -30.63
N SER A 66 -0.47 6.24 -30.41
CA SER A 66 -0.21 4.99 -29.70
C SER A 66 -0.58 5.07 -28.22
N SER A 67 -0.61 6.29 -27.65
CA SER A 67 -1.03 6.53 -26.26
C SER A 67 -2.50 6.17 -25.98
N TYR A 68 -3.32 6.02 -27.02
CA TYR A 68 -4.73 5.60 -26.96
C TYR A 68 -4.94 4.12 -27.25
N GLY A 69 -3.88 3.39 -27.58
CA GLY A 69 -3.93 1.98 -27.89
C GLY A 69 -3.80 1.08 -26.64
N TYR A 70 -3.88 -0.23 -26.87
CA TYR A 70 -3.57 -1.20 -25.83
C TYR A 70 -2.09 -1.24 -25.55
N SER A 71 -1.73 -1.30 -24.26
CA SER A 71 -0.38 -1.61 -23.81
C SER A 71 -0.23 -3.11 -23.58
N PRO A 72 1.01 -3.66 -23.64
CA PRO A 72 1.28 -5.02 -23.18
C PRO A 72 0.83 -5.20 -21.72
N THR A 73 0.33 -6.38 -21.38
CA THR A 73 -0.22 -6.68 -20.03
C THR A 73 0.76 -6.36 -18.89
N SER A 74 2.05 -6.58 -19.10
CA SER A 74 3.10 -6.27 -18.13
C SER A 74 3.57 -4.81 -18.15
N GLY A 75 3.01 -3.97 -19.04
CA GLY A 75 3.47 -2.61 -19.29
C GLY A 75 4.52 -2.51 -20.40
N LEU A 76 4.78 -1.28 -20.88
CA LEU A 76 5.72 -1.02 -21.96
C LEU A 76 7.13 -1.49 -21.61
N LEU A 77 7.75 -2.24 -22.51
CA LEU A 77 9.08 -2.83 -22.30
C LEU A 77 10.14 -1.76 -22.03
N GLU A 78 10.13 -0.67 -22.78
CA GLU A 78 11.08 0.44 -22.62
C GLU A 78 11.01 1.06 -21.24
N THR A 79 9.79 1.23 -20.72
CA THR A 79 9.58 1.76 -19.35
C THR A 79 10.10 0.78 -18.29
N ARG A 80 9.83 -0.52 -18.47
CA ARG A 80 10.34 -1.57 -17.56
C ARG A 80 11.88 -1.68 -17.62
N GLN A 81 12.47 -1.56 -18.80
CA GLN A 81 13.92 -1.51 -18.99
C GLN A 81 14.53 -0.29 -18.28
N TYR A 82 13.91 0.87 -18.43
CA TYR A 82 14.36 2.09 -17.75
C TYR A 82 14.35 1.89 -16.22
N ILE A 83 13.24 1.42 -15.65
CA ILE A 83 13.10 1.22 -14.20
C ILE A 83 14.11 0.17 -13.70
N ALA A 84 14.26 -0.96 -14.40
CA ALA A 84 15.24 -1.98 -14.02
C ALA A 84 16.67 -1.41 -14.00
N ARG A 85 17.06 -0.63 -15.02
CA ARG A 85 18.35 0.01 -15.08
C ARG A 85 18.58 0.96 -13.90
N GLU A 86 17.63 1.88 -13.63
CA GLU A 86 17.75 2.85 -12.54
C GLU A 86 17.85 2.14 -11.17
N ARG A 87 17.05 1.11 -10.93
CA ARG A 87 17.12 0.32 -9.70
C ARG A 87 18.46 -0.42 -9.54
N ASN A 88 18.97 -0.98 -10.61
CA ASN A 88 20.26 -1.68 -10.60
C ASN A 88 21.44 -0.74 -10.32
N LEU A 89 21.35 0.53 -10.72
CA LEU A 89 22.36 1.57 -10.41
C LEU A 89 22.38 1.92 -8.90
N GLU A 90 21.27 1.76 -8.18
CA GLU A 90 21.21 1.98 -6.72
C GLU A 90 21.96 0.88 -5.94
N GLY A 91 22.34 -0.21 -6.60
CA GLY A 91 22.97 -1.37 -5.98
C GLY A 91 21.95 -2.34 -5.35
N GLY A 92 22.44 -3.45 -4.79
CA GLY A 92 21.60 -4.51 -4.20
C GLY A 92 21.27 -5.62 -5.19
N ALA A 93 20.09 -6.22 -5.04
CA ALA A 93 19.62 -7.26 -5.95
C ALA A 93 19.43 -6.70 -7.35
N GLN A 94 20.04 -7.39 -8.34
CA GLN A 94 19.89 -7.02 -9.74
C GLN A 94 18.56 -7.58 -10.28
N ILE A 95 17.80 -6.72 -10.94
CA ILE A 95 16.51 -7.07 -11.53
C ILE A 95 16.52 -6.89 -13.04
N THR A 96 15.61 -7.56 -13.70
CA THR A 96 15.35 -7.49 -15.14
C THR A 96 14.02 -6.79 -15.42
N PRO A 97 13.70 -6.41 -16.65
CA PRO A 97 12.38 -5.91 -16.99
C PRO A 97 11.23 -6.88 -16.66
N ASP A 98 11.51 -8.18 -16.57
CA ASP A 98 10.49 -9.20 -16.27
C ASP A 98 10.14 -9.27 -14.77
N ASP A 99 10.93 -8.63 -13.92
CA ASP A 99 10.65 -8.45 -12.50
C ASP A 99 9.74 -7.23 -12.21
N ILE A 100 9.27 -6.55 -13.26
CA ILE A 100 8.47 -5.33 -13.17
C ILE A 100 7.10 -5.56 -13.78
N LEU A 101 6.06 -5.30 -13.01
CA LEU A 101 4.67 -5.37 -13.43
C LEU A 101 3.95 -4.08 -13.03
N PHE A 102 3.18 -3.51 -13.96
CA PHE A 102 2.38 -2.32 -13.72
C PHE A 102 0.96 -2.66 -13.31
N PHE A 103 0.42 -1.87 -12.39
CA PHE A 103 -0.95 -1.95 -11.92
C PHE A 103 -1.62 -0.57 -12.03
N ASN A 104 -2.93 -0.55 -11.97
CA ASN A 104 -3.72 0.69 -11.95
C ASN A 104 -3.74 1.28 -10.53
N GLY A 105 -2.59 1.67 -10.04
CA GLY A 105 -2.37 2.17 -8.69
C GLY A 105 -2.07 1.08 -7.66
N LEU A 106 -1.61 1.51 -6.47
CA LEU A 106 -1.18 0.60 -5.40
C LEU A 106 -2.34 -0.28 -4.86
N GLY A 107 -3.56 0.25 -4.81
CA GLY A 107 -4.73 -0.53 -4.36
C GLY A 107 -5.01 -1.74 -5.24
N ASP A 108 -4.86 -1.61 -6.57
CA ASP A 108 -4.99 -2.71 -7.52
C ASP A 108 -3.88 -3.76 -7.33
N ALA A 109 -2.64 -3.32 -7.14
CA ALA A 109 -1.51 -4.20 -6.84
C ALA A 109 -1.75 -5.00 -5.54
N ILE A 110 -2.17 -4.34 -4.47
CA ILE A 110 -2.48 -4.97 -3.19
C ILE A 110 -3.57 -6.03 -3.38
N SER A 111 -4.69 -5.66 -3.97
CA SER A 111 -5.82 -6.58 -4.19
C SER A 111 -5.39 -7.79 -5.02
N THR A 112 -4.60 -7.57 -6.06
CA THR A 112 -4.09 -8.65 -6.91
C THR A 112 -3.18 -9.60 -6.13
N VAL A 113 -2.25 -9.08 -5.34
CA VAL A 113 -1.36 -9.90 -4.50
C VAL A 113 -2.17 -10.77 -3.55
N TYR A 114 -3.09 -10.18 -2.78
CA TYR A 114 -3.88 -10.92 -1.81
C TYR A 114 -4.82 -11.95 -2.46
N ASN A 115 -5.37 -11.66 -3.64
CA ASN A 115 -6.19 -12.61 -4.39
C ASN A 115 -5.43 -13.85 -4.89
N HIS A 116 -4.10 -13.75 -5.02
CA HIS A 116 -3.25 -14.84 -5.48
C HIS A 116 -2.49 -15.55 -4.34
N LEU A 117 -2.61 -15.07 -3.10
CA LEU A 117 -2.07 -15.80 -1.96
C LEU A 117 -2.85 -17.10 -1.71
N ASN A 118 -2.16 -18.09 -1.15
CA ASN A 118 -2.85 -19.29 -0.68
C ASN A 118 -3.93 -18.90 0.36
N PRO A 119 -5.18 -19.37 0.23
CA PRO A 119 -6.27 -19.00 1.14
C PRO A 119 -6.01 -19.27 2.62
N LYS A 120 -5.03 -20.12 2.94
CA LYS A 120 -4.62 -20.42 4.32
C LYS A 120 -3.46 -19.57 4.82
N SER A 121 -2.81 -18.82 3.92
CA SER A 121 -1.67 -17.96 4.27
C SER A 121 -2.15 -16.65 4.87
N ARG A 122 -1.45 -16.17 5.89
CA ARG A 122 -1.67 -14.88 6.51
C ARG A 122 -0.47 -13.96 6.27
N VAL A 123 -0.74 -12.67 6.22
CA VAL A 123 0.29 -11.63 6.17
C VAL A 123 0.21 -10.80 7.45
N ILE A 124 1.32 -10.74 8.21
CA ILE A 124 1.39 -9.83 9.35
C ILE A 124 1.83 -8.45 8.89
N GLY A 125 1.06 -7.41 9.24
CA GLY A 125 1.31 -6.01 8.86
C GLY A 125 1.59 -5.10 10.05
N PRO A 126 1.96 -3.83 9.81
CA PRO A 126 2.18 -2.85 10.88
C PRO A 126 0.87 -2.39 11.52
N ASN A 127 0.94 -1.85 12.74
CA ASN A 127 -0.12 -1.11 13.40
C ASN A 127 0.47 0.10 14.15
N PRO A 128 0.10 1.36 13.81
CA PRO A 128 -0.88 1.74 12.77
C PRO A 128 -0.45 1.33 11.36
N ALA A 129 -1.39 1.31 10.41
CA ALA A 129 -1.13 0.87 9.04
C ALA A 129 -1.92 1.69 8.01
N TYR A 130 -1.46 1.64 6.78
CA TYR A 130 -2.28 2.03 5.64
C TYR A 130 -3.44 1.05 5.48
N SER A 131 -4.67 1.54 5.71
CA SER A 131 -5.88 0.72 5.86
C SER A 131 -6.17 -0.23 4.68
N THR A 132 -5.73 0.11 3.46
CA THR A 132 -5.90 -0.75 2.28
C THR A 132 -5.22 -2.12 2.47
N HIS A 133 -4.05 -2.17 3.12
CA HIS A 133 -3.38 -3.43 3.42
C HIS A 133 -4.12 -4.25 4.47
N SER A 134 -4.56 -3.61 5.56
CA SER A 134 -5.28 -4.27 6.65
C SER A 134 -6.60 -4.87 6.15
N SER A 135 -7.36 -4.09 5.38
CA SER A 135 -8.61 -4.53 4.77
C SER A 135 -8.41 -5.67 3.77
N ALA A 136 -7.38 -5.59 2.92
CA ALA A 136 -7.10 -6.65 1.96
C ALA A 136 -6.71 -7.97 2.65
N GLU A 137 -5.92 -7.90 3.72
CA GLU A 137 -5.54 -9.08 4.51
C GLU A 137 -6.75 -9.69 5.21
N ALA A 138 -7.57 -8.86 5.87
CA ALA A 138 -8.77 -9.32 6.55
C ALA A 138 -9.79 -9.92 5.55
N GLY A 139 -9.98 -9.28 4.40
CA GLY A 139 -10.81 -9.79 3.32
C GLY A 139 -10.31 -11.13 2.77
N HIS A 140 -9.00 -11.27 2.53
CA HIS A 140 -8.38 -12.51 2.10
C HIS A 140 -8.58 -13.65 3.13
N ALA A 141 -8.32 -13.36 4.40
CA ALA A 141 -8.38 -14.35 5.46
C ALA A 141 -9.80 -14.70 5.92
N GLY A 142 -10.79 -13.87 5.61
CA GLY A 142 -12.15 -13.99 6.15
C GLY A 142 -12.25 -13.80 7.66
N LYS A 143 -11.31 -13.08 8.25
CA LYS A 143 -11.20 -12.80 9.69
C LYS A 143 -10.28 -11.61 9.93
N HIS A 144 -10.34 -11.03 11.13
CA HIS A 144 -9.55 -9.85 11.50
C HIS A 144 -8.07 -10.00 11.14
N HIS A 145 -7.47 -8.91 10.64
CA HIS A 145 -6.08 -8.87 10.23
C HIS A 145 -5.10 -9.06 11.40
N ILE A 146 -3.91 -9.56 11.12
CA ILE A 146 -2.84 -9.75 12.10
C ILE A 146 -1.83 -8.63 11.95
N THR A 147 -1.49 -7.96 13.07
CA THR A 147 -0.54 -6.85 13.06
C THR A 147 0.60 -7.03 14.06
N TYR A 148 1.72 -6.38 13.79
CA TYR A 148 2.78 -6.10 14.76
C TYR A 148 2.75 -4.61 15.13
N ARG A 149 3.16 -4.31 16.36
CA ARG A 149 3.17 -2.95 16.87
C ARG A 149 4.30 -2.12 16.26
N LEU A 150 3.98 -0.87 15.86
CA LEU A 150 4.96 0.19 15.71
C LEU A 150 5.06 0.95 17.03
N ASP A 151 6.27 1.15 17.53
CA ASP A 151 6.50 1.71 18.86
C ASP A 151 6.66 3.23 18.81
N PRO A 152 5.66 4.03 19.27
CA PRO A 152 5.73 5.47 19.24
C PRO A 152 6.86 6.04 20.10
N ASP A 153 7.21 5.36 21.20
CA ASP A 153 8.29 5.77 22.09
C ASP A 153 9.68 5.49 21.51
N ASN A 154 9.74 4.65 20.46
CA ASN A 154 10.95 4.30 19.72
C ASN A 154 10.84 4.72 18.25
N SER A 155 10.46 5.98 18.00
CA SER A 155 10.39 6.55 16.65
C SER A 155 9.56 5.74 15.65
N TRP A 156 8.50 5.09 16.09
CA TRP A 156 7.63 4.25 15.28
C TRP A 156 8.32 3.07 14.59
N TYR A 157 9.44 2.63 15.14
CA TYR A 157 10.09 1.41 14.65
C TYR A 157 9.27 0.16 15.00
N PRO A 158 9.36 -0.90 14.17
CA PRO A 158 8.70 -2.16 14.46
C PRO A 158 9.16 -2.75 15.79
N ASP A 159 8.22 -3.11 16.65
CA ASP A 159 8.52 -3.93 17.83
C ASP A 159 8.81 -5.37 17.40
N LEU A 160 10.10 -5.69 17.29
CA LEU A 160 10.56 -6.99 16.80
C LEU A 160 10.20 -8.13 17.75
N ASN A 161 10.01 -7.85 19.04
CA ASN A 161 9.61 -8.88 20.00
C ASN A 161 8.14 -9.23 19.81
N ASP A 162 7.27 -8.23 19.71
CA ASP A 162 5.84 -8.41 19.39
C ASP A 162 5.68 -9.17 18.05
N MET A 163 6.45 -8.80 17.04
CA MET A 163 6.44 -9.46 15.72
C MET A 163 6.81 -10.94 15.85
N ARG A 164 7.94 -11.27 16.52
CA ARG A 164 8.38 -12.66 16.73
C ARG A 164 7.37 -13.49 17.49
N GLU A 165 6.81 -12.92 18.56
CA GLU A 165 5.80 -13.63 19.35
C GLU A 165 4.55 -13.95 18.52
N LYS A 166 4.07 -13.00 17.71
CA LYS A 166 2.89 -13.20 16.87
C LYS A 166 3.14 -14.23 15.78
N ILE A 167 4.29 -14.18 15.12
CA ILE A 167 4.68 -15.18 14.11
C ILE A 167 4.80 -16.58 14.76
N LYS A 168 5.37 -16.67 15.95
CA LYS A 168 5.47 -17.94 16.69
C LYS A 168 4.11 -18.52 17.07
N LYS A 169 3.17 -17.66 17.45
CA LYS A 169 1.81 -18.07 17.86
C LYS A 169 0.91 -18.41 16.69
N ASN A 170 1.12 -17.80 15.52
CA ASN A 170 0.28 -17.96 14.33
C ASN A 170 1.08 -18.61 13.20
N ARG A 171 0.99 -19.94 13.10
CA ARG A 171 1.76 -20.74 12.15
C ARG A 171 1.33 -20.60 10.71
N ASP A 172 0.21 -19.94 10.45
CA ASP A 172 -0.32 -19.61 9.13
C ASP A 172 0.26 -18.30 8.56
N ILE A 173 1.00 -17.52 9.35
CA ILE A 173 1.74 -16.36 8.85
C ILE A 173 2.85 -16.82 7.90
N SER A 174 2.76 -16.39 6.66
CA SER A 174 3.68 -16.76 5.56
C SER A 174 4.45 -15.56 4.99
N ALA A 175 4.05 -14.34 5.37
CA ALA A 175 4.70 -13.12 4.90
C ALA A 175 4.63 -12.01 5.96
N ILE A 176 5.60 -11.10 5.88
CA ILE A 176 5.66 -9.87 6.65
C ILE A 176 5.51 -8.71 5.68
N LEU A 177 4.55 -7.83 5.95
CA LEU A 177 4.40 -6.57 5.22
C LEU A 177 5.24 -5.49 5.90
N LEU A 178 6.09 -4.83 5.13
CA LEU A 178 6.77 -3.59 5.48
C LEU A 178 6.34 -2.47 4.55
N VAL A 179 6.08 -1.30 5.11
CA VAL A 179 5.83 -0.07 4.36
C VAL A 179 6.98 0.90 4.69
N ASN A 180 7.75 1.32 3.68
CA ASN A 180 8.93 2.15 3.90
C ASN A 180 9.16 3.14 2.74
N PRO A 181 9.08 4.46 2.94
CA PRO A 181 8.66 5.13 4.17
C PRO A 181 7.30 4.69 4.66
N ASP A 182 7.10 4.61 5.99
CA ASP A 182 5.87 4.09 6.57
C ASP A 182 4.69 5.04 6.40
N ASN A 183 3.52 4.49 6.16
CA ASN A 183 2.25 5.19 6.19
C ASN A 183 1.35 4.56 7.26
N PRO A 184 0.94 5.31 8.32
CA PRO A 184 0.83 6.77 8.35
C PRO A 184 1.96 7.51 9.07
N THR A 185 2.95 6.84 9.67
CA THR A 185 3.90 7.47 10.59
C THR A 185 4.96 8.35 9.90
N GLY A 186 5.20 8.15 8.60
CA GLY A 186 6.25 8.83 7.84
C GLY A 186 7.67 8.34 8.17
N MET A 187 7.81 7.35 9.06
CA MET A 187 9.13 6.86 9.47
C MET A 187 9.85 6.13 8.34
N VAL A 188 11.13 6.44 8.16
CA VAL A 188 12.04 5.73 7.27
C VAL A 188 12.86 4.75 8.09
N TYR A 189 12.66 3.46 7.86
CA TYR A 189 13.41 2.42 8.57
C TYR A 189 14.84 2.33 8.07
N SER A 190 15.78 2.24 9.01
CA SER A 190 17.18 2.04 8.69
C SER A 190 17.43 0.64 8.11
N ARG A 191 18.52 0.49 7.35
CA ARG A 191 18.94 -0.81 6.82
C ARG A 191 19.08 -1.87 7.91
N GLU A 192 19.55 -1.49 9.11
CA GLU A 192 19.69 -2.40 10.23
C GLU A 192 18.35 -2.93 10.75
N VAL A 193 17.34 -2.06 10.83
CA VAL A 193 15.98 -2.46 11.23
C VAL A 193 15.38 -3.40 10.20
N ILE A 194 15.47 -3.05 8.90
CA ILE A 194 14.97 -3.92 7.83
C ILE A 194 15.67 -5.28 7.88
N LYS A 195 17.00 -5.30 8.06
CA LYS A 195 17.74 -6.56 8.20
C LYS A 195 17.24 -7.41 9.37
N LYS A 196 17.02 -6.80 10.53
CA LYS A 196 16.48 -7.52 11.71
C LYS A 196 15.08 -8.09 11.47
N VAL A 197 14.26 -7.43 10.64
CA VAL A 197 12.95 -7.96 10.25
C VAL A 197 13.12 -9.16 9.31
N VAL A 198 14.05 -9.08 8.35
CA VAL A 198 14.33 -10.18 7.42
C VAL A 198 14.90 -11.40 8.15
N ASP A 199 15.62 -11.20 9.25
CA ASP A 199 16.22 -12.26 10.07
C ASP A 199 15.19 -12.96 11.01
N ILE A 200 13.92 -12.53 11.02
CA ILE A 200 12.83 -13.15 11.80
C ILE A 200 12.25 -14.37 11.09
#